data_8e4466b6a321c60a697cd9a88cd5a844
#
_entry.id   8e4466b6a321c60a697cd9a88cd5a844
#
_cell.length_a   1.000
_cell.length_b   1.000
_cell.length_c   1.000
_cell.angle_alpha   90.00
_cell.angle_beta   90.00
_cell.angle_gamma   90.00
#
_symmetry.space_group_name_H-M   'P 1'
#
loop_
_entity.id
_entity.type
_entity.pdbx_description
1 polymer ?
#
loop_
_entity_poly.entity_id
_entity_poly.type
_entity_poly.pdbx_seq_one_letter_code
_entity_poly.pdbx_strand_id
1 'polypeptide(L)'
;MRRKSILVTYLLAGALFLSGCTVSGDSGVLVSADETYETSGEDPEDYRLEDNKSLYDDDEDGVITMYLTVGKGNEDDGTDHTWTEVNSYPLEYYEKNGINPYRCEAVLQIGDEEGPVNGEFGYSDRTANATVQLRGTGASSWQQKSYRIKIKDGSGDWRDQKTISLNKHVTDPVRFKNKLAYSLMEDIPQMMAARTQFVHLYVKDKTEGEDGLFEDYGLYTQVEQVNKTYLRNRGFDSDGALYQTTSAFDWQRHEDSILASTDADYDKDKFEQYLEVDGSEEHDSMVELLDAVNDESIPISDIVARYFDSDNLYYWMAFHILTGNADVLDGNYYLYNARGQDRWYFIS
;
A
#
# COMPACT_ATOMS: atom_id res chain seq x y z
N MET A 1 -7.91 -30.06 -8.79
CA MET A 1 -7.70 -28.90 -7.92
C MET A 1 -6.33 -28.22 -8.05
N ARG A 2 -5.52 -28.43 -9.07
CA ARG A 2 -4.18 -27.80 -9.26
C ARG A 2 -4.06 -26.99 -10.55
N ARG A 3 -5.15 -26.70 -11.26
CA ARG A 3 -5.09 -26.13 -12.63
C ARG A 3 -5.43 -24.65 -12.74
N LYS A 4 -6.03 -24.00 -11.75
CA LYS A 4 -6.51 -22.61 -11.86
C LYS A 4 -5.56 -21.56 -11.29
N SER A 5 -4.78 -21.88 -10.26
CA SER A 5 -3.61 -21.09 -9.79
C SER A 5 -2.59 -20.78 -10.91
N ILE A 6 -2.70 -21.53 -11.97
CA ILE A 6 -1.93 -21.44 -13.19
C ILE A 6 -2.38 -20.27 -14.10
N LEU A 7 -3.62 -19.76 -13.99
CA LEU A 7 -4.12 -18.79 -14.99
C LEU A 7 -3.54 -17.38 -14.80
N VAL A 8 -3.44 -16.91 -13.57
CA VAL A 8 -2.76 -15.62 -13.29
C VAL A 8 -1.24 -15.78 -13.49
N THR A 9 -0.67 -16.93 -13.12
CA THR A 9 0.73 -17.26 -13.42
C THR A 9 0.99 -17.38 -14.93
N TYR A 10 0.02 -17.81 -15.74
CA TYR A 10 0.14 -17.84 -17.20
C TYR A 10 -0.10 -16.49 -17.86
N LEU A 11 -0.88 -15.57 -17.27
CA LEU A 11 -0.93 -14.19 -17.75
C LEU A 11 0.44 -13.50 -17.58
N LEU A 12 1.10 -13.72 -16.47
CA LEU A 12 2.49 -13.27 -16.25
C LEU A 12 3.53 -14.03 -17.09
N ALA A 13 3.35 -15.34 -17.30
CA ALA A 13 4.27 -16.16 -18.11
C ALA A 13 4.00 -16.04 -19.62
N GLY A 14 2.76 -15.77 -20.04
CA GLY A 14 2.41 -15.56 -21.45
C GLY A 14 3.08 -14.33 -22.07
N ALA A 15 3.34 -13.30 -21.27
CA ALA A 15 4.10 -12.12 -21.70
C ALA A 15 5.60 -12.41 -21.94
N LEU A 16 6.14 -13.45 -21.32
CA LEU A 16 7.56 -13.86 -21.47
C LEU A 16 7.83 -14.68 -22.74
N PHE A 17 6.81 -15.26 -23.36
CA PHE A 17 7.01 -16.09 -24.56
C PHE A 17 6.82 -15.36 -25.91
N LEU A 18 6.43 -14.07 -25.89
CA LEU A 18 6.26 -13.28 -27.12
C LEU A 18 7.52 -12.50 -27.55
N SER A 19 8.62 -12.55 -26.79
CA SER A 19 9.87 -11.84 -27.15
C SER A 19 10.95 -12.73 -27.78
N GLY A 20 10.58 -13.85 -28.39
CA GLY A 20 11.47 -14.72 -29.13
C GLY A 20 11.38 -14.52 -30.63
N CYS A 21 11.49 -13.29 -31.15
CA CYS A 21 11.71 -13.05 -32.58
C CYS A 21 13.15 -12.63 -32.84
N THR A 22 13.87 -13.50 -33.50
CA THR A 22 15.21 -13.30 -34.05
C THR A 22 15.29 -12.08 -34.97
N VAL A 23 16.22 -11.18 -34.67
CA VAL A 23 16.60 -10.09 -35.55
C VAL A 23 17.38 -10.67 -36.73
N SER A 24 16.78 -10.68 -37.91
CA SER A 24 17.50 -10.66 -39.18
C SER A 24 17.09 -9.36 -39.90
N GLY A 25 18.06 -8.50 -40.15
CA GLY A 25 17.81 -7.20 -40.72
C GLY A 25 17.30 -7.27 -42.17
N ASP A 26 16.36 -6.42 -42.44
CA ASP A 26 16.44 -5.53 -43.61
C ASP A 26 15.42 -4.37 -43.47
N SER A 27 15.83 -3.24 -43.98
CA SER A 27 15.21 -1.95 -44.25
C SER A 27 13.70 -1.76 -44.08
N GLY A 28 13.33 -0.86 -43.19
CA GLY A 28 12.40 0.24 -43.33
C GLY A 28 10.98 0.01 -43.83
N VAL A 29 10.02 -0.05 -42.93
CA VAL A 29 8.71 0.61 -43.11
C VAL A 29 8.23 1.01 -41.70
N LEU A 30 8.13 2.30 -41.45
CA LEU A 30 7.35 2.85 -40.35
C LEU A 30 5.88 2.58 -40.65
N VAL A 31 5.27 1.62 -39.96
CA VAL A 31 3.81 1.46 -39.97
C VAL A 31 3.28 2.44 -38.93
N SER A 32 2.58 3.46 -39.40
CA SER A 32 1.79 4.36 -38.59
C SER A 32 0.69 3.54 -37.88
N ALA A 33 0.71 3.57 -36.55
CA ALA A 33 -0.42 3.11 -35.76
C ALA A 33 -1.54 4.15 -35.90
N ASP A 34 -2.41 3.95 -36.84
CA ASP A 34 -3.67 4.67 -36.97
C ASP A 34 -4.73 3.65 -37.44
N GLU A 35 -5.16 2.79 -36.55
CA GLU A 35 -6.42 2.06 -36.70
C GLU A 35 -7.33 2.50 -35.54
N THR A 36 -8.14 3.51 -35.84
CA THR A 36 -9.27 3.91 -35.02
C THR A 36 -10.28 2.76 -34.98
N TYR A 37 -10.42 2.14 -33.81
CA TYR A 37 -11.59 1.31 -33.51
C TYR A 37 -12.77 2.27 -33.28
N GLU A 38 -13.69 2.30 -34.25
CA GLU A 38 -14.99 2.93 -34.06
C GLU A 38 -15.85 2.00 -33.18
N THR A 39 -15.97 2.31 -31.89
CA THR A 39 -17.01 1.75 -31.04
C THR A 39 -18.28 2.61 -31.20
N SER A 40 -19.29 2.04 -31.80
CA SER A 40 -20.64 2.62 -31.86
C SER A 40 -21.40 2.31 -30.58
N GLY A 41 -21.47 3.28 -29.67
CA GLY A 41 -22.30 3.29 -28.49
C GLY A 41 -21.96 4.54 -27.68
N GLU A 42 -22.96 5.32 -27.29
CA GLU A 42 -22.79 6.46 -26.39
C GLU A 42 -22.22 5.92 -25.06
N ASP A 43 -20.89 5.99 -24.90
CA ASP A 43 -20.22 5.71 -23.64
C ASP A 43 -20.61 6.82 -22.65
N PRO A 44 -21.03 6.48 -21.42
CA PRO A 44 -20.95 7.43 -20.33
C PRO A 44 -19.48 7.86 -20.23
N GLU A 45 -19.20 9.16 -20.20
CA GLU A 45 -17.89 9.80 -20.22
C GLU A 45 -16.85 8.86 -19.59
N ASP A 46 -15.82 8.51 -20.37
CA ASP A 46 -14.77 7.57 -19.98
C ASP A 46 -14.02 8.15 -18.76
N TYR A 47 -14.65 7.99 -17.58
CA TYR A 47 -14.11 8.51 -16.32
C TYR A 47 -12.92 7.67 -15.92
N ARG A 48 -11.79 8.06 -16.46
CA ARG A 48 -10.50 7.48 -16.11
C ARG A 48 -10.00 8.16 -14.86
N LEU A 49 -9.63 7.38 -13.86
CA LEU A 49 -8.95 7.92 -12.70
C LEU A 49 -7.52 8.29 -13.10
N GLU A 50 -7.22 9.59 -12.99
CA GLU A 50 -5.85 10.10 -13.16
C GLU A 50 -5.27 10.43 -11.79
N ASP A 51 -4.07 9.95 -11.51
CA ASP A 51 -3.36 10.26 -10.29
C ASP A 51 -2.97 11.76 -10.24
N ASN A 52 -3.17 12.39 -9.10
CA ASN A 52 -2.79 13.78 -8.89
C ASN A 52 -1.26 13.90 -8.73
N LYS A 53 -0.57 14.09 -9.85
CA LYS A 53 0.90 14.16 -9.88
C LYS A 53 1.50 15.34 -9.12
N SER A 54 0.72 16.40 -8.83
CA SER A 54 1.19 17.53 -8.01
C SER A 54 1.46 17.16 -6.54
N LEU A 55 0.94 16.02 -6.08
CA LEU A 55 1.23 15.52 -4.72
C LEU A 55 2.70 15.09 -4.54
N TYR A 56 3.41 14.83 -5.65
CA TYR A 56 4.79 14.38 -5.64
C TYR A 56 5.80 15.55 -5.80
N ASP A 57 5.32 16.80 -5.90
CA ASP A 57 6.16 18.00 -6.06
C ASP A 57 6.93 18.39 -4.78
N ASP A 58 6.67 17.72 -3.65
CA ASP A 58 7.44 17.90 -2.43
C ASP A 58 8.91 17.51 -2.65
N ASP A 59 9.83 18.16 -1.89
CA ASP A 59 11.28 17.84 -1.93
C ASP A 59 11.54 16.41 -1.42
N GLU A 60 11.31 15.42 -2.28
CA GLU A 60 11.47 14.00 -1.99
C GLU A 60 12.93 13.53 -2.03
N ASP A 61 13.84 14.30 -2.62
CA ASP A 61 15.25 13.96 -2.73
C ASP A 61 16.02 14.21 -1.42
N GLY A 62 15.44 15.02 -0.53
CA GLY A 62 16.00 15.31 0.78
C GLY A 62 15.78 14.19 1.82
N VAL A 63 16.48 14.33 2.93
CA VAL A 63 16.28 13.49 4.13
C VAL A 63 15.62 14.33 5.20
N ILE A 64 14.42 13.98 5.61
CA ILE A 64 13.72 14.64 6.72
C ILE A 64 14.14 13.98 8.02
N THR A 65 14.37 14.77 9.06
CA THR A 65 14.63 14.24 10.38
C THR A 65 13.35 14.17 11.20
N MET A 66 13.06 12.99 11.76
CA MET A 66 11.94 12.76 12.68
C MET A 66 12.45 12.43 14.07
N TYR A 67 11.89 13.09 15.06
CA TYR A 67 12.12 12.87 16.49
C TYR A 67 10.89 12.23 17.10
N LEU A 68 11.05 11.04 17.67
CA LEU A 68 9.97 10.27 18.29
C LEU A 68 10.27 10.06 19.76
N THR A 69 9.57 10.77 20.64
CA THR A 69 9.64 10.52 22.07
C THR A 69 8.51 9.57 22.45
N VAL A 70 8.84 8.33 22.82
CA VAL A 70 7.86 7.31 23.21
C VAL A 70 7.64 7.29 24.71
N GLY A 71 6.40 7.08 25.13
CA GLY A 71 5.96 7.00 26.51
C GLY A 71 4.85 5.97 26.68
N LYS A 72 4.61 5.53 27.92
CA LYS A 72 3.44 4.72 28.22
C LYS A 72 2.19 5.58 28.21
N GLY A 73 1.16 5.11 27.53
CA GLY A 73 -0.18 5.65 27.61
C GLY A 73 -1.03 4.91 28.63
N ASN A 74 -2.19 4.47 28.24
CA ASN A 74 -3.14 3.78 29.09
C ASN A 74 -3.56 2.42 28.51
N GLU A 75 -4.08 1.57 29.40
CA GLU A 75 -4.52 0.22 29.07
C GLU A 75 -5.74 0.23 28.13
N ASP A 76 -6.65 1.20 28.28
CA ASP A 76 -7.88 1.27 27.47
C ASP A 76 -7.57 1.45 25.97
N ASP A 77 -6.49 2.18 25.66
CA ASP A 77 -6.02 2.40 24.29
C ASP A 77 -5.01 1.31 23.84
N GLY A 78 -4.58 0.42 24.72
CA GLY A 78 -3.52 -0.55 24.47
C GLY A 78 -2.16 0.10 24.21
N THR A 79 -1.88 1.26 24.85
CA THR A 79 -0.64 2.02 24.70
C THR A 79 0.23 2.02 25.96
N ASP A 80 -0.10 1.20 26.95
CA ASP A 80 0.57 1.09 28.25
C ASP A 80 1.85 0.23 28.22
N HIS A 81 2.30 -0.16 27.04
CA HIS A 81 3.48 -0.99 26.86
C HIS A 81 4.79 -0.19 26.91
N THR A 82 5.89 -0.87 27.27
CA THR A 82 7.24 -0.33 27.13
C THR A 82 7.72 -0.38 25.71
N TRP A 83 8.68 0.48 25.35
CA TRP A 83 9.33 0.43 24.04
C TRP A 83 10.06 -0.90 23.81
N THR A 84 10.62 -1.47 24.86
CA THR A 84 11.20 -2.80 24.84
C THR A 84 10.17 -3.87 24.48
N GLU A 85 8.97 -3.83 25.07
CA GLU A 85 7.89 -4.78 24.75
C GLU A 85 7.42 -4.63 23.30
N VAL A 86 7.21 -3.39 22.82
CA VAL A 86 6.84 -3.12 21.42
C VAL A 86 7.82 -3.75 20.44
N ASN A 87 9.12 -3.73 20.74
CA ASN A 87 10.17 -4.25 19.89
C ASN A 87 10.48 -5.75 20.08
N SER A 88 9.88 -6.42 21.09
CA SER A 88 10.26 -7.77 21.50
C SER A 88 9.66 -8.88 20.65
N TYR A 89 8.44 -8.69 20.13
CA TYR A 89 7.70 -9.74 19.43
C TYR A 89 7.43 -9.36 17.97
N PRO A 90 7.62 -10.29 17.01
CA PRO A 90 7.22 -10.06 15.63
C PRO A 90 5.69 -10.03 15.49
N LEU A 91 5.15 -9.42 14.40
CA LEU A 91 3.71 -9.33 14.20
C LEU A 91 3.03 -10.70 14.11
N GLU A 92 3.70 -11.71 13.56
CA GLU A 92 3.22 -13.11 13.53
C GLU A 92 2.89 -13.66 14.93
N TYR A 93 3.62 -13.20 15.96
CA TYR A 93 3.31 -13.59 17.36
C TYR A 93 1.92 -13.11 17.78
N TYR A 94 1.55 -11.88 17.42
CA TYR A 94 0.26 -11.31 17.78
C TYR A 94 -0.89 -11.99 17.02
N GLU A 95 -0.73 -12.18 15.73
CA GLU A 95 -1.68 -12.92 14.88
C GLU A 95 -1.94 -14.32 15.43
N LYS A 96 -0.88 -15.06 15.73
CA LYS A 96 -0.97 -16.44 16.25
C LYS A 96 -1.65 -16.53 17.62
N ASN A 97 -1.57 -15.48 18.43
CA ASN A 97 -2.17 -15.45 19.77
C ASN A 97 -3.54 -14.71 19.78
N GLY A 98 -3.99 -14.17 18.65
CA GLY A 98 -5.25 -13.44 18.55
C GLY A 98 -5.28 -12.16 19.43
N ILE A 99 -4.13 -11.48 19.56
CA ILE A 99 -3.99 -10.24 20.34
C ILE A 99 -3.49 -9.11 19.44
N ASN A 100 -3.84 -7.88 19.81
CA ASN A 100 -3.37 -6.69 19.10
C ASN A 100 -1.86 -6.47 19.31
N PRO A 101 -1.13 -5.98 18.29
CA PRO A 101 0.26 -5.56 18.45
C PRO A 101 0.42 -4.50 19.52
N TYR A 102 1.44 -4.67 20.36
CA TYR A 102 1.79 -3.71 21.41
C TYR A 102 2.16 -2.36 20.80
N ARG A 103 1.77 -1.27 21.50
CA ARG A 103 2.05 0.10 21.08
C ARG A 103 2.33 1.00 22.24
N CYS A 104 2.97 2.12 21.96
CA CYS A 104 3.22 3.21 22.88
C CYS A 104 2.53 4.48 22.41
N GLU A 105 2.28 5.39 23.34
CA GLU A 105 2.10 6.80 23.01
C GLU A 105 3.41 7.41 22.50
N ALA A 106 3.30 8.44 21.67
CA ALA A 106 4.48 9.13 21.17
C ALA A 106 4.23 10.63 20.98
N VAL A 107 5.29 11.42 21.16
CA VAL A 107 5.38 12.77 20.60
C VAL A 107 6.24 12.66 19.35
N LEU A 108 5.61 12.85 18.20
CA LEU A 108 6.28 12.97 16.90
C LEU A 108 6.58 14.43 16.62
N GLN A 109 7.81 14.75 16.26
CA GLN A 109 8.26 16.08 15.88
C GLN A 109 9.10 16.00 14.61
N ILE A 110 8.90 16.95 13.71
CA ILE A 110 9.72 17.09 12.51
C ILE A 110 10.80 18.12 12.77
N GLY A 111 12.00 17.89 12.20
CA GLY A 111 13.12 18.77 12.41
C GLY A 111 14.28 18.51 11.46
N ASP A 112 15.46 18.96 11.86
CA ASP A 112 16.73 18.78 11.17
C ASP A 112 17.75 18.06 12.09
N GLU A 113 19.02 18.06 11.73
CA GLU A 113 20.08 17.42 12.52
C GLU A 113 20.32 18.08 13.89
N GLU A 114 19.87 19.32 14.10
CA GLU A 114 20.03 20.07 15.36
C GLU A 114 18.85 19.85 16.32
N GLY A 115 17.70 19.34 15.83
CA GLY A 115 16.52 19.06 16.63
C GLY A 115 15.20 19.43 15.94
N PRO A 116 14.07 19.38 16.67
CA PRO A 116 12.79 19.82 16.16
C PRO A 116 12.77 21.28 15.74
N VAL A 117 12.22 21.58 14.56
CA VAL A 117 12.25 22.91 13.93
C VAL A 117 10.94 23.66 14.18
N ASN A 118 11.05 24.95 14.51
CA ASN A 118 9.89 25.81 14.76
C ASN A 118 9.07 26.01 13.47
N GLY A 119 7.78 25.73 13.57
CA GLY A 119 6.83 25.79 12.44
C GLY A 119 6.57 24.44 11.83
N GLU A 120 7.41 23.43 12.10
CA GLU A 120 7.21 22.07 11.66
C GLU A 120 6.25 21.30 12.61
N PHE A 121 5.72 20.17 12.11
CA PHE A 121 4.78 19.33 12.83
C PHE A 121 5.32 18.94 14.22
N GLY A 122 4.48 19.09 15.24
CA GLY A 122 4.75 18.66 16.62
C GLY A 122 5.78 19.50 17.37
N TYR A 123 6.35 20.58 16.81
CA TYR A 123 7.41 21.38 17.46
C TYR A 123 7.09 21.81 18.89
N SER A 124 5.87 22.31 19.11
CA SER A 124 5.44 22.78 20.42
C SER A 124 4.83 21.71 21.32
N ASP A 125 4.64 20.50 20.81
CA ASP A 125 3.93 19.45 21.53
C ASP A 125 4.75 18.92 22.71
N ARG A 126 4.08 18.77 23.84
CA ARG A 126 4.65 18.24 25.10
C ARG A 126 3.88 17.02 25.58
N THR A 127 2.76 16.73 24.96
CA THR A 127 1.90 15.57 25.20
C THR A 127 1.83 14.74 23.95
N ALA A 128 1.51 13.46 24.08
CA ALA A 128 1.46 12.53 22.95
C ALA A 128 0.49 13.01 21.85
N ASN A 129 1.02 13.23 20.66
CA ASN A 129 0.29 13.59 19.45
C ASN A 129 0.15 12.40 18.49
N ALA A 130 0.77 11.27 18.80
CA ALA A 130 0.76 10.06 17.99
C ALA A 130 0.79 8.80 18.87
N THR A 131 0.60 7.65 18.22
CA THR A 131 0.92 6.31 18.72
C THR A 131 1.87 5.62 17.78
N VAL A 132 2.68 4.69 18.28
CA VAL A 132 3.65 3.94 17.49
C VAL A 132 3.59 2.45 17.77
N GLN A 133 3.70 1.64 16.73
CA GLN A 133 3.78 0.18 16.78
C GLN A 133 4.67 -0.36 15.66
N LEU A 134 5.00 -1.65 15.71
CA LEU A 134 5.68 -2.32 14.60
C LEU A 134 4.79 -2.38 13.34
N ARG A 135 5.45 -2.45 12.18
CA ARG A 135 4.79 -2.72 10.90
C ARG A 135 5.57 -3.73 10.07
N GLY A 136 4.82 -4.38 9.14
CA GLY A 136 5.34 -5.35 8.18
C GLY A 136 5.61 -6.71 8.82
N THR A 137 4.81 -7.72 8.48
CA THR A 137 4.86 -9.06 9.09
C THR A 137 6.26 -9.65 9.03
N GLY A 138 6.86 -9.78 7.86
CA GLY A 138 8.22 -10.27 7.71
C GLY A 138 9.28 -9.33 8.31
N ALA A 139 9.13 -8.01 8.12
CA ALA A 139 10.08 -7.02 8.62
C ALA A 139 10.12 -6.95 10.15
N SER A 140 9.03 -7.28 10.84
CA SER A 140 8.95 -7.24 12.30
C SER A 140 9.83 -8.30 13.00
N SER A 141 10.25 -9.36 12.30
CA SER A 141 11.15 -10.39 12.84
C SER A 141 12.62 -9.97 12.86
N TRP A 142 13.01 -8.93 12.13
CA TRP A 142 14.40 -8.45 12.08
C TRP A 142 14.78 -7.63 13.31
N GLN A 143 16.08 -7.51 13.60
CA GLN A 143 16.57 -6.69 14.70
C GLN A 143 16.28 -5.20 14.50
N GLN A 144 16.49 -4.69 13.30
CA GLN A 144 16.10 -3.32 12.93
C GLN A 144 14.64 -3.33 12.46
N LYS A 145 13.79 -2.62 13.16
CA LYS A 145 12.34 -2.66 13.00
C LYS A 145 11.84 -1.59 12.04
N SER A 146 10.73 -1.88 11.39
CA SER A 146 9.88 -0.91 10.70
C SER A 146 8.73 -0.48 11.61
N TYR A 147 8.27 0.78 11.50
CA TYR A 147 7.28 1.34 12.40
C TYR A 147 6.09 1.93 11.64
N ARG A 148 4.92 1.84 12.27
CA ARG A 148 3.72 2.61 11.92
C ARG A 148 3.48 3.63 13.02
N ILE A 149 3.48 4.90 12.64
CA ILE A 149 3.16 6.02 13.52
C ILE A 149 1.79 6.53 13.10
N LYS A 150 0.82 6.58 14.02
CA LYS A 150 -0.53 7.10 13.77
C LYS A 150 -0.71 8.39 14.55
N ILE A 151 -0.90 9.49 13.83
CA ILE A 151 -1.21 10.81 14.41
C ILE A 151 -2.60 10.75 15.05
N LYS A 152 -2.71 11.22 16.29
CA LYS A 152 -3.96 11.24 17.05
C LYS A 152 -4.97 12.22 16.44
N ASP A 153 -6.24 11.93 16.60
CA ASP A 153 -7.30 12.86 16.20
C ASP A 153 -7.16 14.17 16.99
N GLY A 154 -7.32 15.28 16.29
CA GLY A 154 -7.13 16.62 16.85
C GLY A 154 -5.69 17.13 16.89
N SER A 155 -4.69 16.29 16.58
CA SER A 155 -3.27 16.68 16.53
C SER A 155 -2.80 17.15 15.14
N GLY A 156 -3.72 17.34 14.20
CA GLY A 156 -3.38 17.71 12.83
C GLY A 156 -3.01 16.52 11.96
N ASP A 157 -2.19 16.76 10.97
CA ASP A 157 -1.61 15.78 10.06
C ASP A 157 -0.21 16.25 9.64
N TRP A 158 0.54 15.36 9.00
CA TRP A 158 1.82 15.70 8.40
C TRP A 158 1.74 15.44 6.89
N ARG A 159 1.84 16.50 6.06
CA ARG A 159 1.70 16.43 4.60
C ARG A 159 0.42 15.70 4.18
N ASP A 160 -0.71 16.08 4.81
CA ASP A 160 -2.03 15.44 4.61
C ASP A 160 -2.04 13.93 4.91
N GLN A 161 -1.14 13.45 5.77
CA GLN A 161 -1.06 12.05 6.20
C GLN A 161 -1.32 11.92 7.70
N LYS A 162 -2.20 11.00 8.07
CA LYS A 162 -2.46 10.61 9.48
C LYS A 162 -1.66 9.39 9.91
N THR A 163 -1.27 8.56 8.95
CA THR A 163 -0.48 7.35 9.17
C THR A 163 0.84 7.47 8.45
N ILE A 164 1.92 7.39 9.20
CA ILE A 164 3.30 7.49 8.72
C ILE A 164 3.92 6.10 8.84
N SER A 165 4.20 5.48 7.70
CA SER A 165 4.80 4.16 7.62
C SER A 165 6.29 4.27 7.35
N LEU A 166 7.13 3.90 8.31
CA LEU A 166 8.59 3.94 8.22
C LEU A 166 9.15 2.54 7.94
N ASN A 167 9.67 2.33 6.75
CA ASN A 167 10.25 1.07 6.31
C ASN A 167 11.76 1.06 6.47
N LYS A 168 12.29 0.04 7.18
CA LYS A 168 13.75 -0.07 7.43
C LYS A 168 14.53 -0.78 6.33
N HIS A 169 13.90 -1.63 5.54
CA HIS A 169 14.52 -2.38 4.41
C HIS A 169 15.88 -3.02 4.74
N VAL A 170 15.92 -3.85 5.77
CA VAL A 170 17.16 -4.49 6.27
C VAL A 170 17.86 -5.38 5.24
N THR A 171 17.13 -5.90 4.25
CA THR A 171 17.64 -6.74 3.16
C THR A 171 18.20 -5.92 1.98
N ASP A 172 17.99 -4.62 1.95
CA ASP A 172 18.58 -3.71 0.96
C ASP A 172 19.81 -3.02 1.55
N PRO A 173 21.05 -3.38 1.15
CA PRO A 173 22.26 -2.78 1.70
C PRO A 173 22.39 -1.27 1.50
N VAL A 174 21.76 -0.74 0.46
CA VAL A 174 21.80 0.70 0.11
C VAL A 174 20.57 1.47 0.56
N ARG A 175 19.54 0.78 1.05
CA ARG A 175 18.32 1.36 1.66
C ARG A 175 17.52 2.29 0.74
N PHE A 176 17.64 2.18 -0.57
CA PHE A 176 16.95 3.10 -1.48
C PHE A 176 16.03 2.43 -2.52
N LYS A 177 16.07 1.09 -2.68
CA LYS A 177 15.28 0.40 -3.71
C LYS A 177 13.77 0.68 -3.61
N ASN A 178 13.25 0.74 -2.39
CA ASN A 178 11.83 1.04 -2.16
C ASN A 178 11.48 2.45 -2.63
N LYS A 179 12.27 3.46 -2.23
CA LYS A 179 12.10 4.84 -2.70
C LYS A 179 12.20 4.93 -4.22
N LEU A 180 13.25 4.33 -4.82
CA LEU A 180 13.45 4.33 -6.26
C LEU A 180 12.28 3.71 -7.02
N ALA A 181 11.72 2.60 -6.51
CA ALA A 181 10.60 1.94 -7.16
C ALA A 181 9.36 2.85 -7.20
N TYR A 182 9.02 3.49 -6.08
CA TYR A 182 7.90 4.44 -6.04
C TYR A 182 8.16 5.67 -6.91
N SER A 183 9.35 6.26 -6.88
CA SER A 183 9.69 7.41 -7.74
C SER A 183 9.58 7.06 -9.24
N LEU A 184 9.94 5.84 -9.63
CA LEU A 184 9.74 5.40 -11.01
C LEU A 184 8.25 5.20 -11.37
N MET A 185 7.40 4.79 -10.40
CA MET A 185 5.95 4.68 -10.62
C MET A 185 5.28 6.05 -10.77
N GLU A 186 5.76 7.06 -10.05
CA GLU A 186 5.27 8.43 -10.11
C GLU A 186 5.37 9.02 -11.53
N ASP A 187 6.42 8.64 -12.26
CA ASP A 187 6.64 9.08 -13.65
C ASP A 187 5.74 8.37 -14.68
N ILE A 188 5.01 7.33 -14.27
CA ILE A 188 4.14 6.57 -15.16
C ILE A 188 2.68 7.07 -15.00
N PRO A 189 2.10 7.74 -16.01
CA PRO A 189 0.78 8.36 -15.88
C PRO A 189 -0.35 7.40 -15.52
N GLN A 190 -0.23 6.12 -15.93
CA GLN A 190 -1.24 5.10 -15.73
C GLN A 190 -1.14 4.38 -14.39
N MET A 191 -0.08 4.66 -13.60
CA MET A 191 0.11 4.05 -12.29
C MET A 191 -0.25 5.03 -11.16
N MET A 192 -0.79 4.47 -10.10
CA MET A 192 -1.02 5.16 -8.84
C MET A 192 0.09 4.76 -7.87
N ALA A 193 0.90 5.72 -7.46
CA ALA A 193 2.01 5.50 -6.55
C ALA A 193 1.71 6.05 -5.14
N ALA A 194 2.40 5.55 -4.14
CA ALA A 194 2.45 6.16 -2.83
C ALA A 194 3.56 7.20 -2.78
N ARG A 195 3.32 8.36 -2.15
CA ARG A 195 4.38 9.34 -1.87
C ARG A 195 5.42 8.71 -0.96
N THR A 196 6.69 9.03 -1.19
CA THR A 196 7.79 8.48 -0.40
C THR A 196 8.79 9.57 0.00
N GLN A 197 9.40 9.39 1.17
CA GLN A 197 10.39 10.33 1.71
C GLN A 197 11.49 9.57 2.46
N PHE A 198 12.74 9.96 2.29
CA PHE A 198 13.78 9.51 3.19
C PHE A 198 13.65 10.18 4.55
N VAL A 199 13.73 9.40 5.61
CA VAL A 199 13.61 9.85 7.00
C VAL A 199 14.78 9.35 7.80
N HIS A 200 15.47 10.25 8.49
CA HIS A 200 16.37 9.91 9.58
C HIS A 200 15.60 9.95 10.89
N LEU A 201 15.50 8.81 11.57
CA LEU A 201 14.69 8.66 12.77
C LEU A 201 15.57 8.68 14.02
N TYR A 202 15.24 9.57 14.97
CA TYR A 202 15.75 9.56 16.32
C TYR A 202 14.63 9.17 17.29
N VAL A 203 14.91 8.24 18.21
CA VAL A 203 13.94 7.77 19.20
C VAL A 203 14.45 8.06 20.61
N LYS A 204 13.59 8.63 21.45
CA LYS A 204 13.81 8.83 22.88
C LYS A 204 12.81 7.98 23.65
N ASP A 205 13.30 7.00 24.40
CA ASP A 205 12.47 6.13 25.22
C ASP A 205 12.27 6.74 26.61
N LYS A 206 11.00 6.99 26.96
CA LYS A 206 10.54 7.41 28.29
C LYS A 206 9.58 6.40 28.92
N THR A 207 9.46 5.20 28.35
CA THR A 207 8.50 4.19 28.85
C THR A 207 8.96 3.57 30.17
N GLU A 208 10.25 3.60 30.48
CA GLU A 208 10.84 3.03 31.69
C GLU A 208 11.58 4.07 32.55
N GLY A 209 11.53 5.37 32.18
CA GLY A 209 12.13 6.48 32.92
C GLY A 209 12.16 7.80 32.14
N GLU A 210 12.41 8.91 32.80
CA GLU A 210 12.34 10.25 32.20
C GLU A 210 13.65 10.71 31.52
N ASP A 211 14.78 10.08 31.80
CA ASP A 211 16.12 10.59 31.50
C ASP A 211 16.69 10.10 30.13
N GLY A 212 15.86 9.50 29.27
CA GLY A 212 16.30 9.03 27.96
C GLY A 212 16.88 10.14 27.06
N LEU A 213 17.91 9.80 26.30
CA LEU A 213 18.43 10.63 25.20
C LEU A 213 17.86 10.14 23.88
N PHE A 214 17.93 11.00 22.86
CA PHE A 214 17.61 10.53 21.50
C PHE A 214 18.72 9.60 21.01
N GLU A 215 18.31 8.39 20.62
CA GLU A 215 19.15 7.39 20.00
C GLU A 215 18.93 7.42 18.47
N ASP A 216 20.01 7.27 17.74
CA ASP A 216 19.99 7.25 16.27
C ASP A 216 19.51 5.90 15.75
N TYR A 217 18.32 5.88 15.16
CA TYR A 217 17.74 4.71 14.52
C TYR A 217 18.08 4.65 13.02
N GLY A 218 18.74 5.68 12.48
CA GLY A 218 19.25 5.78 11.11
C GLY A 218 18.17 5.96 10.05
N LEU A 219 18.51 5.64 8.80
CA LEU A 219 17.70 5.89 7.62
C LEU A 219 16.52 4.93 7.49
N TYR A 220 15.36 5.49 7.15
CA TYR A 220 14.13 4.83 6.75
C TYR A 220 13.62 5.38 5.43
N THR A 221 12.78 4.63 4.75
CA THR A 221 11.88 5.16 3.73
C THR A 221 10.50 5.29 4.35
N GLN A 222 9.98 6.52 4.45
CA GLN A 222 8.56 6.74 4.72
C GLN A 222 7.81 6.44 3.43
N VAL A 223 6.70 5.69 3.55
CA VAL A 223 5.80 5.38 2.46
C VAL A 223 4.39 5.81 2.88
N GLU A 224 3.71 6.56 2.02
CA GLU A 224 2.31 6.95 2.25
C GLU A 224 1.45 5.70 2.40
N GLN A 225 0.58 5.70 3.40
CA GLN A 225 -0.35 4.58 3.61
C GLN A 225 -1.52 4.71 2.63
N VAL A 226 -1.71 3.71 1.78
CA VAL A 226 -2.89 3.62 0.93
C VAL A 226 -4.11 3.34 1.82
N ASN A 227 -5.03 4.30 1.88
CA ASN A 227 -6.24 4.27 2.70
C ASN A 227 -7.21 5.37 2.23
N LYS A 228 -8.31 5.61 2.95
CA LYS A 228 -9.28 6.68 2.63
C LYS A 228 -8.66 8.08 2.54
N THR A 229 -7.59 8.36 3.27
CA THR A 229 -6.88 9.66 3.19
C THR A 229 -6.09 9.76 1.90
N TYR A 230 -5.39 8.70 1.51
CA TYR A 230 -4.71 8.57 0.22
C TYR A 230 -5.68 8.86 -0.95
N LEU A 231 -6.86 8.24 -0.93
CA LEU A 231 -7.89 8.45 -1.96
C LEU A 231 -8.36 9.91 -2.01
N ARG A 232 -8.69 10.50 -0.84
CA ARG A 232 -9.13 11.91 -0.76
C ARG A 232 -8.10 12.89 -1.28
N ASN A 233 -6.81 12.69 -0.97
CA ASN A 233 -5.74 13.58 -1.42
C ASN A 233 -5.63 13.62 -2.95
N ARG A 234 -6.04 12.54 -3.61
CA ARG A 234 -6.06 12.41 -5.07
C ARG A 234 -7.38 12.81 -5.71
N GLY A 235 -8.39 13.15 -4.90
CA GLY A 235 -9.74 13.44 -5.39
C GLY A 235 -10.54 12.19 -5.78
N PHE A 236 -10.07 11.01 -5.35
CA PHE A 236 -10.77 9.74 -5.57
C PHE A 236 -11.89 9.55 -4.54
N ASP A 237 -12.86 8.68 -4.88
CA ASP A 237 -13.95 8.35 -3.98
C ASP A 237 -13.45 7.53 -2.79
N SER A 238 -13.35 8.18 -1.62
CA SER A 238 -12.88 7.54 -0.40
C SER A 238 -13.88 6.58 0.25
N ASP A 239 -15.12 6.55 -0.26
CA ASP A 239 -16.14 5.61 0.18
C ASP A 239 -16.32 4.44 -0.80
N GLY A 240 -15.50 4.38 -1.85
CA GLY A 240 -15.40 3.24 -2.75
C GLY A 240 -14.78 2.01 -2.08
N ALA A 241 -14.77 0.89 -2.79
CA ALA A 241 -14.11 -0.32 -2.33
C ALA A 241 -12.57 -0.13 -2.41
N LEU A 242 -11.88 -0.44 -1.34
CA LEU A 242 -10.42 -0.45 -1.26
C LEU A 242 -9.98 -1.64 -0.42
N TYR A 243 -9.25 -2.54 -1.03
CA TYR A 243 -8.75 -3.75 -0.39
C TYR A 243 -7.24 -3.86 -0.51
N GLN A 244 -6.56 -4.15 0.60
CA GLN A 244 -5.19 -4.65 0.56
C GLN A 244 -5.25 -6.16 0.39
N THR A 245 -4.60 -6.68 -0.65
CA THR A 245 -4.51 -8.13 -0.86
C THR A 245 -3.54 -8.76 0.14
N THR A 246 -3.94 -9.89 0.70
CA THR A 246 -3.08 -10.71 1.57
C THR A 246 -2.35 -11.77 0.76
N SER A 247 -1.41 -12.48 1.39
CA SER A 247 -0.72 -13.63 0.77
C SER A 247 -1.63 -14.84 0.51
N ALA A 248 -2.85 -14.84 1.06
CA ALA A 248 -3.83 -15.89 0.79
C ALA A 248 -4.72 -15.59 -0.44
N PHE A 249 -4.70 -14.34 -0.93
CA PHE A 249 -5.50 -13.94 -2.08
C PHE A 249 -4.93 -14.52 -3.39
N ASP A 250 -5.71 -15.36 -4.05
CA ASP A 250 -5.30 -16.13 -5.24
C ASP A 250 -6.24 -15.97 -6.44
N TRP A 251 -7.09 -14.94 -6.44
CA TRP A 251 -8.11 -14.68 -7.46
C TRP A 251 -9.17 -15.78 -7.60
N GLN A 252 -9.24 -16.73 -6.64
CA GLN A 252 -10.28 -17.74 -6.63
C GLN A 252 -11.53 -17.24 -5.91
N ARG A 253 -12.68 -17.74 -6.36
CA ARG A 253 -13.96 -17.49 -5.72
C ARG A 253 -14.09 -18.41 -4.49
N HIS A 254 -13.69 -17.91 -3.33
CA HIS A 254 -13.84 -18.58 -2.04
C HIS A 254 -15.27 -18.37 -1.50
N GLU A 255 -16.23 -19.15 -2.02
CA GLU A 255 -17.68 -18.97 -1.79
C GLU A 255 -18.09 -18.95 -0.32
N ASP A 256 -17.32 -19.59 0.57
CA ASP A 256 -17.61 -19.64 2.02
C ASP A 256 -16.96 -18.47 2.79
N SER A 257 -16.17 -17.63 2.15
CA SER A 257 -15.35 -16.61 2.82
C SER A 257 -15.50 -15.23 2.19
N ILE A 258 -15.45 -15.13 0.85
CA ILE A 258 -15.60 -13.85 0.15
C ILE A 258 -17.10 -13.70 -0.20
N LEU A 259 -17.85 -13.09 0.72
CA LEU A 259 -19.29 -12.87 0.61
C LEU A 259 -19.60 -11.38 0.60
N ALA A 260 -20.77 -11.00 0.04
CA ALA A 260 -21.30 -9.66 0.23
C ALA A 260 -21.59 -9.42 1.72
N SER A 261 -21.39 -8.20 2.21
CA SER A 261 -21.62 -7.89 3.64
C SER A 261 -23.09 -8.02 4.07
N THR A 262 -24.00 -8.06 3.09
CA THR A 262 -25.44 -8.29 3.30
C THR A 262 -25.81 -9.78 3.38
N ASP A 263 -24.88 -10.69 3.07
CA ASP A 263 -25.11 -12.13 3.16
C ASP A 263 -25.23 -12.57 4.62
N ALA A 264 -26.15 -13.50 4.90
CA ALA A 264 -26.40 -13.99 6.26
C ALA A 264 -25.22 -14.77 6.87
N ASP A 265 -24.38 -15.34 6.02
CA ASP A 265 -23.20 -16.12 6.40
C ASP A 265 -21.89 -15.29 6.31
N TYR A 266 -21.99 -13.97 6.06
CA TYR A 266 -20.83 -13.08 6.01
C TYR A 266 -20.09 -13.07 7.36
N ASP A 267 -18.78 -13.26 7.28
CA ASP A 267 -17.84 -13.21 8.40
C ASP A 267 -16.64 -12.36 8.00
N LYS A 268 -16.50 -11.19 8.63
CA LYS A 268 -15.45 -10.23 8.34
C LYS A 268 -14.05 -10.85 8.49
N ASP A 269 -13.83 -11.62 9.54
CA ASP A 269 -12.52 -12.22 9.81
C ASP A 269 -12.14 -13.26 8.72
N LYS A 270 -13.14 -13.95 8.15
CA LYS A 270 -12.91 -14.86 7.02
C LYS A 270 -12.64 -14.09 5.73
N PHE A 271 -13.37 -13.00 5.49
CA PHE A 271 -13.16 -12.16 4.33
C PHE A 271 -11.75 -11.53 4.35
N GLU A 272 -11.36 -10.98 5.50
CA GLU A 272 -10.07 -10.30 5.68
C GLU A 272 -8.85 -11.26 5.70
N GLN A 273 -9.06 -12.57 5.73
CA GLN A 273 -7.98 -13.52 5.43
C GLN A 273 -7.46 -13.38 3.99
N TYR A 274 -8.27 -12.88 3.07
CA TYR A 274 -7.93 -12.69 1.65
C TYR A 274 -7.74 -11.22 1.29
N LEU A 275 -8.61 -10.35 1.79
CA LEU A 275 -8.72 -8.95 1.39
C LEU A 275 -8.96 -8.08 2.63
N GLU A 276 -7.92 -7.42 3.14
CA GLU A 276 -8.07 -6.44 4.23
C GLU A 276 -8.85 -5.22 3.74
N VAL A 277 -9.88 -4.81 4.49
CA VAL A 277 -10.82 -3.77 4.08
C VAL A 277 -10.35 -2.40 4.57
N ASP A 278 -9.92 -1.54 3.66
CA ASP A 278 -9.53 -0.14 3.92
C ASP A 278 -10.55 0.88 3.37
N GLY A 279 -11.55 0.42 2.61
CA GLY A 279 -12.58 1.23 1.95
C GLY A 279 -14.00 1.01 2.49
N SER A 280 -14.93 0.82 1.55
CA SER A 280 -16.31 0.42 1.84
C SER A 280 -16.36 -1.03 2.34
N GLU A 281 -17.33 -1.30 3.21
CA GLU A 281 -17.66 -2.68 3.62
C GLU A 281 -18.72 -3.33 2.68
N GLU A 282 -19.07 -2.68 1.58
CA GLU A 282 -19.93 -3.29 0.54
C GLU A 282 -19.04 -4.08 -0.42
N HIS A 283 -19.26 -5.40 -0.49
CA HIS A 283 -18.37 -6.32 -1.21
C HIS A 283 -18.96 -6.88 -2.50
N ASP A 284 -20.16 -6.42 -2.90
CA ASP A 284 -20.87 -6.95 -4.07
C ASP A 284 -20.04 -6.86 -5.36
N SER A 285 -19.36 -5.74 -5.58
CA SER A 285 -18.51 -5.55 -6.77
C SER A 285 -17.29 -6.49 -6.80
N MET A 286 -16.71 -6.81 -5.63
CA MET A 286 -15.64 -7.80 -5.54
C MET A 286 -16.14 -9.23 -5.79
N VAL A 287 -17.31 -9.56 -5.24
CA VAL A 287 -17.96 -10.86 -5.48
C VAL A 287 -18.24 -11.02 -6.98
N GLU A 288 -18.84 -10.01 -7.64
CA GLU A 288 -19.11 -10.01 -9.07
C GLU A 288 -17.84 -10.19 -9.90
N LEU A 289 -16.77 -9.43 -9.56
CA LEU A 289 -15.48 -9.56 -10.23
C LEU A 289 -14.92 -10.98 -10.14
N LEU A 290 -14.91 -11.57 -8.93
CA LEU A 290 -14.37 -12.91 -8.73
C LEU A 290 -15.25 -13.99 -9.37
N ASP A 291 -16.57 -13.84 -9.38
CA ASP A 291 -17.47 -14.73 -10.11
C ASP A 291 -17.16 -14.71 -11.62
N ALA A 292 -16.95 -13.52 -12.20
CA ALA A 292 -16.56 -13.39 -13.61
C ALA A 292 -15.17 -13.98 -13.90
N VAL A 293 -14.18 -13.71 -13.05
CA VAL A 293 -12.80 -14.25 -13.20
C VAL A 293 -12.78 -15.77 -13.13
N ASN A 294 -13.70 -16.38 -12.39
CA ASN A 294 -13.78 -17.84 -12.23
C ASN A 294 -14.76 -18.52 -13.20
N ASP A 295 -15.49 -17.77 -14.03
CA ASP A 295 -16.33 -18.32 -15.10
C ASP A 295 -15.47 -18.62 -16.33
N GLU A 296 -15.19 -19.91 -16.57
CA GLU A 296 -14.40 -20.37 -17.73
C GLU A 296 -15.07 -20.10 -19.11
N SER A 297 -16.35 -19.72 -19.11
CA SER A 297 -17.07 -19.40 -20.36
C SER A 297 -16.81 -17.97 -20.83
N ILE A 298 -16.30 -17.08 -19.97
CA ILE A 298 -15.98 -15.69 -20.30
C ILE A 298 -14.52 -15.59 -20.72
N PRO A 299 -14.23 -15.10 -21.93
CA PRO A 299 -12.85 -14.83 -22.35
C PRO A 299 -12.17 -13.81 -21.43
N ILE A 300 -10.90 -14.03 -21.10
CA ILE A 300 -10.14 -13.13 -20.22
C ILE A 300 -10.06 -11.69 -20.78
N SER A 301 -10.03 -11.54 -22.10
CA SER A 301 -10.08 -10.23 -22.75
C SER A 301 -11.34 -9.43 -22.40
N ASP A 302 -12.47 -10.13 -22.29
CA ASP A 302 -13.76 -9.51 -22.00
C ASP A 302 -13.85 -9.15 -20.51
N ILE A 303 -13.27 -9.98 -19.64
CA ILE A 303 -13.12 -9.69 -18.20
C ILE A 303 -12.27 -8.44 -18.02
N VAL A 304 -11.11 -8.38 -18.65
CA VAL A 304 -10.20 -7.21 -18.56
C VAL A 304 -10.90 -5.95 -19.07
N ALA A 305 -11.54 -6.02 -20.24
CA ALA A 305 -12.20 -4.85 -20.82
C ALA A 305 -13.37 -4.34 -19.98
N ARG A 306 -14.09 -5.23 -19.28
CA ARG A 306 -15.26 -4.85 -18.46
C ARG A 306 -14.89 -4.40 -17.06
N TYR A 307 -14.02 -5.15 -16.36
CA TYR A 307 -13.83 -5.00 -14.92
C TYR A 307 -12.54 -4.27 -14.54
N PHE A 308 -11.64 -3.97 -15.46
CA PHE A 308 -10.39 -3.29 -15.13
C PHE A 308 -10.18 -2.05 -15.99
N ASP A 309 -9.50 -1.06 -15.43
CA ASP A 309 -8.80 -0.10 -16.28
C ASP A 309 -7.61 -0.84 -16.92
N SER A 310 -7.72 -1.10 -18.21
CA SER A 310 -6.75 -1.96 -18.92
C SER A 310 -5.35 -1.34 -18.95
N ASP A 311 -5.25 -0.02 -19.05
CA ASP A 311 -3.97 0.67 -19.06
C ASP A 311 -3.31 0.59 -17.70
N ASN A 312 -4.05 0.91 -16.62
CA ASN A 312 -3.54 0.76 -15.25
C ASN A 312 -3.06 -0.67 -15.00
N LEU A 313 -3.88 -1.68 -15.34
CA LEU A 313 -3.53 -3.09 -15.17
C LEU A 313 -2.23 -3.44 -15.93
N TYR A 314 -2.14 -3.08 -17.22
CA TYR A 314 -0.99 -3.48 -18.04
C TYR A 314 0.30 -2.75 -17.66
N TYR A 315 0.23 -1.45 -17.29
CA TYR A 315 1.39 -0.72 -16.80
C TYR A 315 1.85 -1.25 -15.45
N TRP A 316 0.91 -1.54 -14.54
CA TRP A 316 1.20 -2.16 -13.25
C TRP A 316 1.91 -3.51 -13.43
N MET A 317 1.36 -4.41 -14.26
CA MET A 317 1.99 -5.70 -14.56
C MET A 317 3.38 -5.55 -15.18
N ALA A 318 3.51 -4.68 -16.19
CA ALA A 318 4.78 -4.46 -16.89
C ALA A 318 5.85 -3.93 -15.93
N PHE A 319 5.50 -2.99 -15.05
CA PHE A 319 6.41 -2.42 -14.06
C PHE A 319 6.96 -3.51 -13.12
N HIS A 320 6.09 -4.32 -12.54
CA HIS A 320 6.50 -5.36 -11.61
C HIS A 320 7.31 -6.48 -12.26
N ILE A 321 7.00 -6.83 -13.51
CA ILE A 321 7.80 -7.77 -14.29
C ILE A 321 9.21 -7.20 -14.56
N LEU A 322 9.29 -5.94 -15.02
CA LEU A 322 10.57 -5.31 -15.39
C LEU A 322 11.47 -5.08 -14.17
N THR A 323 10.89 -4.75 -13.03
CA THR A 323 11.63 -4.56 -11.76
C THR A 323 11.92 -5.86 -11.02
N GLY A 324 11.36 -6.99 -11.46
CA GLY A 324 11.50 -8.29 -10.80
C GLY A 324 10.83 -8.34 -9.42
N ASN A 325 9.79 -7.55 -9.20
CA ASN A 325 9.04 -7.53 -7.95
C ASN A 325 8.08 -8.73 -7.88
N ALA A 326 8.55 -9.84 -7.30
CA ALA A 326 7.77 -11.06 -7.16
C ALA A 326 6.76 -11.00 -6.00
N ASP A 327 6.90 -10.07 -5.06
CA ASP A 327 6.02 -9.95 -3.89
C ASP A 327 4.55 -9.69 -4.28
N VAL A 328 4.33 -9.04 -5.41
CA VAL A 328 2.97 -8.80 -5.93
C VAL A 328 2.24 -10.06 -6.40
N LEU A 329 2.94 -11.19 -6.50
CA LEU A 329 2.32 -12.49 -6.81
C LEU A 329 1.69 -13.13 -5.56
N ASP A 330 2.12 -12.71 -4.38
CA ASP A 330 1.67 -13.21 -3.09
C ASP A 330 0.89 -12.13 -2.30
N GLY A 331 0.25 -11.15 -2.98
CA GLY A 331 -0.41 -10.01 -2.36
C GLY A 331 0.45 -8.74 -2.39
N ASN A 332 0.37 -7.91 -1.35
CA ASN A 332 1.12 -6.64 -1.22
C ASN A 332 0.79 -5.57 -2.27
N TYR A 333 -0.44 -5.53 -2.74
CA TYR A 333 -0.99 -4.46 -3.57
C TYR A 333 -2.44 -4.18 -3.16
N TYR A 334 -2.98 -3.07 -3.65
CA TYR A 334 -4.36 -2.71 -3.38
C TYR A 334 -5.21 -2.83 -4.63
N LEU A 335 -6.48 -3.18 -4.43
CA LEU A 335 -7.52 -3.13 -5.44
C LEU A 335 -8.51 -2.04 -5.04
N TYR A 336 -8.75 -1.10 -5.95
CA TYR A 336 -9.65 0.00 -5.74
C TYR A 336 -10.75 0.04 -6.80
N ASN A 337 -12.00 0.28 -6.36
CA ASN A 337 -13.15 0.50 -7.22
C ASN A 337 -14.01 1.64 -6.65
N ALA A 338 -14.20 2.70 -7.42
CA ALA A 338 -15.05 3.81 -7.03
C ALA A 338 -16.53 3.41 -7.08
N ARG A 339 -17.36 3.99 -6.19
CA ARG A 339 -18.80 3.71 -6.16
C ARG A 339 -19.47 4.03 -7.50
N GLY A 340 -20.28 3.08 -7.98
CA GLY A 340 -21.00 3.23 -9.24
C GLY A 340 -20.13 3.13 -10.49
N GLN A 341 -18.88 2.67 -10.34
CA GLN A 341 -17.98 2.33 -11.44
C GLN A 341 -17.84 0.81 -11.52
N ASP A 342 -17.71 0.30 -12.72
CA ASP A 342 -17.49 -1.14 -12.93
C ASP A 342 -15.99 -1.50 -12.98
N ARG A 343 -15.09 -0.51 -12.97
CA ARG A 343 -13.64 -0.70 -13.20
C ARG A 343 -12.84 -0.73 -11.91
N TRP A 344 -11.94 -1.68 -11.87
CA TRP A 344 -10.95 -1.87 -10.81
C TRP A 344 -9.59 -1.32 -11.21
N TYR A 345 -8.91 -0.75 -10.23
CA TYR A 345 -7.56 -0.19 -10.35
C TYR A 345 -6.60 -0.89 -9.40
N PHE A 346 -5.37 -1.13 -9.87
CA PHE A 346 -4.27 -1.62 -9.05
C PHE A 346 -3.48 -0.44 -8.49
N ILE A 347 -3.24 -0.46 -7.18
CA ILE A 347 -2.37 0.51 -6.47
C ILE A 347 -1.23 -0.28 -5.82
N SER A 348 0.00 0.24 -5.90
CA SER A 348 1.21 -0.43 -5.38
C SER A 348 1.60 0.07 -4.00
#